data_ef80116f09585d18e360541ce47b66f1
#
_entry.id   ef80116f09585d18e360541ce47b66f1
#
_cell.length_a   1.000
_cell.length_b   1.000
_cell.length_c   1.000
_cell.angle_alpha   90.00
_cell.angle_beta   90.00
_cell.angle_gamma   90.00
#
_symmetry.space_group_name_H-M   'P 1'
#
loop_
_entity.id
_entity.type
_entity.pdbx_description
1 polymer ?
#
loop_
_entity_poly.entity_id
_entity_poly.type
_entity_poly.pdbx_seq_one_letter_code
_entity_poly.pdbx_strand_id
1 'polypeptide(L)'
;MDRRLVPLVASAAVGMLFSVYSAAQNPSPNVAPVTPVSSVTKVDAGMAPLPSTKDLLQKFEAVSGGHAVWAGFTSRYLKGIYQTEDASGFAAIEIFSKAPNKTLFKITLSNGVVIREVCNGKIAWIEDPAGGMHEFTGPALESRIRQSNFNDRADALLMAVTGHVLGTEKVGVHTAYVLEFSPEKKLTSKIYFDTESGFPVRTDDTLHREDGDYKVENYLDDYREVDGAYFAFRMRHVEKGNVFTLRLTQIKNNAPVDDSMFLKPASAPK
;
A
#
# COMPACT_ATOMS: atom_id res chain seq x y z
N MET A 1 7.77 25.93 4.19
CA MET A 1 6.95 24.84 4.77
C MET A 1 6.21 24.20 3.61
N ASP A 2 6.62 23.02 3.21
CA ASP A 2 6.24 22.47 1.91
C ASP A 2 4.81 21.88 1.96
N ARG A 3 3.86 22.58 1.36
CA ARG A 3 2.44 22.17 1.24
C ARG A 3 2.24 20.90 0.43
N ARG A 4 3.32 20.31 -0.12
CA ARG A 4 3.28 19.19 -1.05
C ARG A 4 3.28 17.82 -0.37
N LEU A 5 3.65 17.73 0.91
CA LEU A 5 3.80 16.46 1.63
C LEU A 5 2.47 15.86 2.13
N VAL A 6 1.50 16.69 2.45
CA VAL A 6 0.28 16.27 3.15
C VAL A 6 -0.65 15.36 2.32
N PRO A 7 -1.01 15.68 1.07
CA PRO A 7 -1.90 14.79 0.29
C PRO A 7 -1.22 13.50 -0.15
N LEU A 8 0.13 13.49 -0.27
CA LEU A 8 0.89 12.34 -0.71
C LEU A 8 1.00 11.28 0.40
N VAL A 9 1.19 11.73 1.65
CA VAL A 9 1.36 10.84 2.82
C VAL A 9 0.08 10.08 3.12
N ALA A 10 -1.06 10.75 3.10
CA ALA A 10 -2.35 10.11 3.39
C ALA A 10 -2.74 9.09 2.30
N SER A 11 -2.55 9.43 1.02
CA SER A 11 -2.85 8.55 -0.10
C SER A 11 -1.97 7.31 -0.16
N ALA A 12 -0.69 7.48 0.13
CA ALA A 12 0.28 6.40 0.02
C ALA A 12 0.17 5.40 1.17
N ALA A 13 -0.10 5.87 2.40
CA ALA A 13 -0.08 5.01 3.57
C ALA A 13 -1.25 4.00 3.65
N VAL A 14 -2.41 4.26 3.03
CA VAL A 14 -3.57 3.34 3.01
C VAL A 14 -3.38 2.20 2.03
N GLY A 15 -2.87 2.51 0.85
CA GLY A 15 -2.61 1.53 -0.18
C GLY A 15 -1.52 0.52 0.16
N MET A 16 -0.74 0.77 1.20
CA MET A 16 0.56 0.18 1.43
C MET A 16 0.59 -1.14 2.14
N LEU A 17 -0.42 -1.53 2.87
CA LEU A 17 -0.34 -2.79 3.60
C LEU A 17 -0.65 -3.99 2.73
N PHE A 18 -1.36 -3.80 1.61
CA PHE A 18 -1.71 -4.88 0.68
C PHE A 18 -2.22 -4.42 -0.69
N SER A 19 -2.25 -3.13 -1.05
CA SER A 19 -2.90 -2.76 -2.30
C SER A 19 -1.97 -2.66 -3.48
N VAL A 20 -2.35 -3.42 -4.45
CA VAL A 20 -2.01 -3.29 -5.85
C VAL A 20 -2.79 -2.12 -6.51
N TYR A 21 -3.39 -1.25 -5.70
CA TYR A 21 -4.40 -0.28 -6.16
C TYR A 21 -4.16 1.12 -5.61
N SER A 22 -3.16 1.84 -6.04
CA SER A 22 -3.17 3.29 -5.80
C SER A 22 -2.23 4.07 -6.71
N ALA A 23 -2.59 4.20 -7.95
CA ALA A 23 -1.98 5.21 -8.81
C ALA A 23 -3.05 5.96 -9.60
N ALA A 24 -3.99 6.61 -8.94
CA ALA A 24 -4.93 7.49 -9.61
C ALA A 24 -5.07 8.81 -8.85
N GLN A 25 -4.41 9.82 -9.41
CA GLN A 25 -4.69 11.26 -9.33
C GLN A 25 -3.94 12.11 -8.31
N ASN A 26 -2.89 12.78 -8.79
CA ASN A 26 -2.84 14.24 -8.87
C ASN A 26 -1.68 14.67 -9.78
N PRO A 27 -1.84 15.64 -10.68
CA PRO A 27 -0.75 16.13 -11.52
C PRO A 27 0.16 17.06 -10.71
N SER A 28 1.44 16.72 -10.59
CA SER A 28 2.49 17.61 -10.12
C SER A 28 3.54 17.86 -11.20
N PRO A 29 4.16 19.04 -11.24
CA PRO A 29 4.95 19.48 -12.38
C PRO A 29 6.34 18.83 -12.43
N ASN A 30 6.75 18.56 -13.65
CA ASN A 30 8.07 18.31 -14.23
C ASN A 30 9.27 18.10 -13.27
N VAL A 31 9.77 16.86 -13.22
CA VAL A 31 11.14 16.52 -12.87
C VAL A 31 11.67 15.52 -13.89
N ALA A 32 12.91 15.75 -14.37
CA ALA A 32 13.56 15.00 -15.42
C ALA A 32 13.71 13.49 -15.13
N PRO A 33 13.74 12.62 -16.17
CA PRO A 33 13.71 11.17 -15.97
C PRO A 33 15.06 10.63 -15.50
N VAL A 34 15.01 9.81 -14.44
CA VAL A 34 16.12 8.95 -14.02
C VAL A 34 15.94 7.60 -14.71
N THR A 35 16.94 7.17 -15.47
CA THR A 35 16.93 5.91 -16.23
C THR A 35 16.84 4.69 -15.31
N PRO A 36 15.88 3.79 -15.47
CA PRO A 36 15.85 2.54 -14.72
C PRO A 36 16.78 1.52 -15.38
N VAL A 37 17.69 0.94 -14.61
CA VAL A 37 18.42 -0.27 -14.99
C VAL A 37 17.57 -1.46 -14.54
N SER A 38 16.70 -1.95 -15.42
CA SER A 38 16.03 -3.25 -15.26
C SER A 38 16.54 -4.19 -16.35
N SER A 39 17.40 -5.12 -15.98
CA SER A 39 17.73 -6.25 -16.83
C SER A 39 16.87 -7.45 -16.42
N VAL A 40 15.81 -7.71 -17.17
CA VAL A 40 15.11 -9.00 -17.12
C VAL A 40 16.08 -10.03 -17.68
N THR A 41 16.64 -10.88 -16.85
CA THR A 41 17.44 -12.01 -17.28
C THR A 41 16.48 -13.09 -17.78
N LYS A 42 16.44 -13.31 -19.10
CA LYS A 42 15.77 -14.48 -19.68
C LYS A 42 16.35 -15.74 -19.05
N VAL A 43 15.47 -16.65 -18.65
CA VAL A 43 15.81 -17.95 -18.06
C VAL A 43 16.69 -18.75 -19.03
N ASP A 44 17.91 -19.06 -18.62
CA ASP A 44 18.79 -20.02 -19.34
C ASP A 44 18.23 -21.43 -19.23
N ALA A 45 18.37 -22.20 -20.31
CA ALA A 45 17.88 -23.58 -20.45
C ALA A 45 18.64 -24.54 -19.50
N GLY A 46 18.29 -24.52 -18.23
CA GLY A 46 18.89 -25.33 -17.15
C GLY A 46 18.24 -25.10 -15.78
N MET A 47 17.36 -24.11 -15.65
CA MET A 47 16.64 -23.86 -14.41
C MET A 47 15.37 -24.75 -14.32
N ALA A 48 15.01 -25.12 -13.08
CA ALA A 48 13.76 -25.77 -12.78
C ALA A 48 12.58 -24.98 -13.38
N PRO A 49 11.49 -25.64 -13.81
CA PRO A 49 10.33 -24.99 -14.40
C PRO A 49 9.77 -23.94 -13.42
N LEU A 50 9.34 -22.81 -13.95
CA LEU A 50 8.71 -21.76 -13.15
C LEU A 50 7.48 -22.31 -12.44
N PRO A 51 7.20 -21.90 -11.18
CA PRO A 51 5.98 -22.28 -10.50
C PRO A 51 4.75 -21.75 -11.24
N SER A 52 3.64 -22.45 -11.16
CA SER A 52 2.38 -21.90 -11.62
C SER A 52 1.97 -20.71 -10.73
N THR A 53 1.16 -19.80 -11.27
CA THR A 53 0.57 -18.70 -10.48
C THR A 53 -0.14 -19.24 -9.24
N LYS A 54 -0.88 -20.33 -9.39
CA LYS A 54 -1.59 -20.98 -8.28
C LYS A 54 -0.63 -21.45 -7.18
N ASP A 55 0.46 -22.14 -7.54
CA ASP A 55 1.43 -22.66 -6.56
C ASP A 55 2.10 -21.51 -5.81
N LEU A 56 2.42 -20.43 -6.53
CA LEU A 56 3.05 -19.23 -5.94
C LEU A 56 2.12 -18.56 -4.92
N LEU A 57 0.85 -18.34 -5.28
CA LEU A 57 -0.14 -17.76 -4.39
C LEU A 57 -0.47 -18.66 -3.20
N GLN A 58 -0.56 -19.97 -3.40
CA GLN A 58 -0.74 -20.94 -2.31
C GLN A 58 0.45 -20.94 -1.34
N LYS A 59 1.69 -20.89 -1.85
CA LYS A 59 2.88 -20.76 -1.00
C LYS A 59 2.79 -19.48 -0.15
N PHE A 60 2.49 -18.34 -0.77
CA PHE A 60 2.33 -17.07 -0.05
C PHE A 60 1.23 -17.14 1.00
N GLU A 61 0.07 -17.68 0.66
CA GLU A 61 -1.03 -17.83 1.61
C GLU A 61 -0.60 -18.68 2.83
N ALA A 62 0.07 -19.81 2.59
CA ALA A 62 0.55 -20.68 3.66
C ALA A 62 1.57 -20.01 4.58
N VAL A 63 2.61 -19.35 4.00
CA VAL A 63 3.66 -18.69 4.81
C VAL A 63 3.18 -17.43 5.51
N SER A 64 2.09 -16.81 5.04
CA SER A 64 1.56 -15.57 5.61
C SER A 64 0.53 -15.77 6.74
N GLY A 65 0.28 -17.02 7.16
CA GLY A 65 -0.64 -17.37 8.25
C GLY A 65 -1.92 -18.08 7.79
N GLY A 66 -2.18 -18.16 6.49
CA GLY A 66 -3.32 -18.87 5.91
C GLY A 66 -4.64 -18.08 5.94
N HIS A 67 -5.58 -18.52 5.10
CA HIS A 67 -6.86 -17.85 4.91
C HIS A 67 -7.66 -17.68 6.21
N ALA A 68 -7.75 -18.74 7.02
CA ALA A 68 -8.57 -18.73 8.23
C ALA A 68 -8.14 -17.67 9.27
N VAL A 69 -6.83 -17.46 9.42
CA VAL A 69 -6.30 -16.43 10.33
C VAL A 69 -6.69 -15.04 9.84
N TRP A 70 -6.46 -14.76 8.56
CA TRP A 70 -6.79 -13.47 7.97
C TRP A 70 -8.28 -13.16 7.97
N ALA A 71 -9.13 -14.16 7.70
CA ALA A 71 -10.59 -14.04 7.72
C ALA A 71 -11.15 -13.80 9.14
N GLY A 72 -10.39 -14.14 10.18
CA GLY A 72 -10.76 -13.88 11.58
C GLY A 72 -10.56 -12.44 12.04
N PHE A 73 -9.93 -11.58 11.24
CA PHE A 73 -9.71 -10.19 11.60
C PHE A 73 -10.88 -9.31 11.14
N THR A 74 -11.38 -8.46 12.03
CA THR A 74 -12.49 -7.53 11.77
C THR A 74 -12.10 -6.07 11.99
N SER A 75 -11.00 -5.83 12.69
CA SER A 75 -10.43 -4.49 12.90
C SER A 75 -8.92 -4.59 13.05
N ARG A 76 -8.22 -3.47 12.86
CA ARG A 76 -6.77 -3.38 13.03
C ARG A 76 -6.36 -1.98 13.45
N TYR A 77 -5.43 -1.93 14.38
CA TYR A 77 -4.67 -0.74 14.74
C TYR A 77 -3.21 -0.92 14.35
N LEU A 78 -2.67 0.06 13.64
CA LEU A 78 -1.26 0.12 13.28
C LEU A 78 -0.66 1.41 13.82
N LYS A 79 0.58 1.32 14.29
CA LYS A 79 1.38 2.48 14.68
C LYS A 79 2.75 2.38 14.04
N GLY A 80 3.28 3.52 13.60
CA GLY A 80 4.58 3.55 12.95
C GLY A 80 5.14 4.94 12.80
N ILE A 81 6.24 5.01 12.07
CA ILE A 81 6.96 6.23 11.73
C ILE A 81 7.08 6.29 10.21
N TYR A 82 6.68 7.41 9.66
CA TYR A 82 6.89 7.81 8.29
C TYR A 82 8.13 8.69 8.19
N GLN A 83 9.00 8.45 7.23
CA GLN A 83 10.20 9.22 6.99
C GLN A 83 10.43 9.40 5.49
N THR A 84 10.58 10.64 5.04
CA THR A 84 11.02 10.94 3.67
C THR A 84 12.53 10.66 3.52
N GLU A 85 12.97 10.33 2.29
CA GLU A 85 14.38 9.97 2.04
C GLU A 85 15.31 11.17 2.17
N ASP A 86 14.82 12.40 1.91
CA ASP A 86 15.55 13.66 2.12
C ASP A 86 15.75 14.01 3.60
N ALA A 87 15.29 13.15 4.50
CA ALA A 87 15.41 13.28 5.96
C ALA A 87 14.93 14.61 6.53
N SER A 88 14.18 15.41 5.75
CA SER A 88 13.69 16.73 6.19
C SER A 88 12.65 16.64 7.31
N GLY A 89 12.18 15.43 7.62
CA GLY A 89 11.26 15.20 8.72
C GLY A 89 10.82 13.76 8.86
N PHE A 90 10.27 13.49 10.02
CA PHE A 90 9.51 12.27 10.28
C PHE A 90 8.13 12.62 10.83
N ALA A 91 7.17 11.75 10.62
CA ALA A 91 5.84 11.86 11.20
C ALA A 91 5.46 10.55 11.89
N ALA A 92 4.79 10.67 13.04
CA ALA A 92 4.16 9.51 13.65
C ALA A 92 2.87 9.19 12.89
N ILE A 93 2.63 7.90 12.63
CA ILE A 93 1.43 7.41 11.96
C ILE A 93 0.67 6.48 12.88
N GLU A 94 -0.64 6.67 12.94
CA GLU A 94 -1.60 5.75 13.51
C GLU A 94 -2.69 5.47 12.49
N ILE A 95 -3.00 4.18 12.26
CA ILE A 95 -4.01 3.75 11.32
C ILE A 95 -5.01 2.87 12.06
N PHE A 96 -6.27 3.21 11.97
CA PHE A 96 -7.39 2.43 12.51
C PHE A 96 -8.23 1.95 11.34
N SER A 97 -8.38 0.64 11.21
CA SER A 97 -9.19 0.04 10.16
C SER A 97 -10.24 -0.85 10.76
N LYS A 98 -11.44 -0.85 10.16
CA LYS A 98 -12.55 -1.72 10.57
C LYS A 98 -13.33 -2.20 9.36
N ALA A 99 -13.59 -3.50 9.33
CA ALA A 99 -14.37 -4.12 8.26
C ALA A 99 -15.78 -3.51 8.17
N PRO A 100 -16.37 -3.43 6.96
CA PRO A 100 -15.76 -3.87 5.72
C PRO A 100 -14.80 -2.84 5.10
N ASN A 101 -14.97 -1.53 5.34
CA ASN A 101 -14.28 -0.47 4.57
C ASN A 101 -14.19 0.86 5.33
N LYS A 102 -13.89 0.83 6.63
CA LYS A 102 -13.65 2.03 7.43
C LYS A 102 -12.17 2.17 7.74
N THR A 103 -11.63 3.38 7.53
CA THR A 103 -10.23 3.67 7.84
C THR A 103 -10.07 5.11 8.34
N LEU A 104 -9.29 5.27 9.41
CA LEU A 104 -8.79 6.54 9.90
C LEU A 104 -7.26 6.51 9.85
N PHE A 105 -6.68 7.43 9.10
CA PHE A 105 -5.28 7.79 9.14
C PHE A 105 -5.09 9.00 10.02
N LYS A 106 -4.18 8.89 10.96
CA LYS A 106 -3.74 10.01 11.79
C LYS A 106 -2.24 10.17 11.64
N ILE A 107 -1.82 11.32 11.16
CA ILE A 107 -0.43 11.70 10.96
C ILE A 107 -0.12 12.83 11.93
N THR A 108 0.89 12.65 12.76
CA THR A 108 1.38 13.68 13.67
C THR A 108 2.76 14.11 13.21
N LEU A 109 2.86 15.32 12.70
CA LEU A 109 4.13 15.91 12.24
C LEU A 109 5.04 16.25 13.43
N SER A 110 6.33 16.43 13.17
CA SER A 110 7.34 16.77 14.19
C SER A 110 7.05 18.05 14.97
N ASN A 111 6.29 18.99 14.38
CA ASN A 111 5.85 20.23 15.03
C ASN A 111 4.54 20.08 15.82
N GLY A 112 4.03 18.86 15.99
CA GLY A 112 2.79 18.56 16.70
C GLY A 112 1.50 18.76 15.89
N VAL A 113 1.57 19.21 14.64
CA VAL A 113 0.40 19.30 13.76
C VAL A 113 -0.16 17.92 13.48
N VAL A 114 -1.46 17.75 13.63
CA VAL A 114 -2.17 16.50 13.38
C VAL A 114 -3.02 16.64 12.13
N ILE A 115 -2.87 15.69 11.22
CA ILE A 115 -3.66 15.55 10.00
C ILE A 115 -4.44 14.25 10.13
N ARG A 116 -5.72 14.27 9.76
CA ARG A 116 -6.58 13.07 9.73
C ARG A 116 -7.18 12.92 8.36
N GLU A 117 -7.06 11.72 7.80
CA GLU A 117 -7.84 11.30 6.64
C GLU A 117 -8.75 10.15 7.07
N VAL A 118 -10.04 10.26 6.80
CA VAL A 118 -11.04 9.31 7.26
C VAL A 118 -11.90 8.88 6.08
N CYS A 119 -12.15 7.58 5.98
CA CYS A 119 -13.17 7.00 5.13
C CYS A 119 -14.10 6.13 5.98
N ASN A 120 -15.41 6.32 5.84
CA ASN A 120 -16.39 5.50 6.55
C ASN A 120 -17.09 4.47 5.65
N GLY A 121 -16.55 4.26 4.45
CA GLY A 121 -17.08 3.36 3.43
C GLY A 121 -18.10 3.99 2.49
N LYS A 122 -18.55 5.22 2.76
CA LYS A 122 -19.51 5.97 1.91
C LYS A 122 -19.00 7.36 1.54
N ILE A 123 -18.40 8.04 2.48
CA ILE A 123 -17.74 9.34 2.31
C ILE A 123 -16.33 9.28 2.85
N ALA A 124 -15.47 10.14 2.33
CA ALA A 124 -14.12 10.32 2.83
C ALA A 124 -13.81 11.81 2.94
N TRP A 125 -13.01 12.16 3.96
CA TRP A 125 -12.58 13.54 4.19
C TRP A 125 -11.18 13.58 4.79
N ILE A 126 -10.55 14.72 4.63
CA ILE A 126 -9.29 15.06 5.27
C ILE A 126 -9.47 16.28 6.15
N GLU A 127 -8.91 16.25 7.35
CA GLU A 127 -8.79 17.38 8.26
C GLU A 127 -7.32 17.77 8.35
N ASP A 128 -7.00 18.96 7.85
CA ASP A 128 -5.68 19.58 7.90
C ASP A 128 -5.81 20.92 8.61
N PRO A 129 -5.10 21.18 9.72
CA PRO A 129 -5.15 22.45 10.43
C PRO A 129 -4.79 23.68 9.58
N ALA A 130 -4.02 23.51 8.51
CA ALA A 130 -3.66 24.59 7.58
C ALA A 130 -4.71 24.84 6.48
N GLY A 131 -5.48 23.82 6.10
CA GLY A 131 -6.45 23.84 5.00
C GLY A 131 -7.90 23.64 5.44
N GLY A 132 -8.14 23.29 6.70
CA GLY A 132 -9.47 22.95 7.20
C GLY A 132 -9.91 21.53 6.83
N MET A 133 -11.23 21.32 6.83
CA MET A 133 -11.82 20.03 6.50
C MET A 133 -12.33 20.05 5.06
N HIS A 134 -11.91 19.03 4.27
CA HIS A 134 -12.32 18.86 2.88
C HIS A 134 -12.86 17.45 2.65
N GLU A 135 -13.99 17.33 1.97
CA GLU A 135 -14.49 16.04 1.49
C GLU A 135 -13.90 15.69 0.13
N PHE A 136 -13.61 14.42 -0.06
CA PHE A 136 -13.29 13.87 -1.37
C PHE A 136 -14.57 13.60 -2.15
N THR A 137 -14.54 13.83 -3.48
CA THR A 137 -15.65 13.58 -4.39
C THR A 137 -15.17 12.91 -5.67
N GLY A 138 -16.09 12.33 -6.46
CA GLY A 138 -15.77 11.70 -7.74
C GLY A 138 -14.68 10.62 -7.62
N PRO A 139 -13.75 10.53 -8.60
CA PRO A 139 -12.73 9.50 -8.62
C PRO A 139 -11.83 9.47 -7.38
N ALA A 140 -11.61 10.62 -6.74
CA ALA A 140 -10.83 10.68 -5.49
C ALA A 140 -11.55 9.98 -4.35
N LEU A 141 -12.86 10.14 -4.20
CA LEU A 141 -13.68 9.42 -3.21
C LEU A 141 -13.68 7.91 -3.49
N GLU A 142 -13.91 7.51 -4.75
CA GLU A 142 -13.89 6.10 -5.15
C GLU A 142 -12.55 5.43 -4.80
N SER A 143 -11.45 6.12 -5.04
CA SER A 143 -10.12 5.64 -4.66
C SER A 143 -10.00 5.42 -3.14
N ARG A 144 -10.49 6.35 -2.29
CA ARG A 144 -10.45 6.21 -0.82
C ARG A 144 -11.31 5.06 -0.34
N ILE A 145 -12.50 4.87 -0.91
CA ILE A 145 -13.37 3.74 -0.56
C ILE A 145 -12.68 2.41 -0.88
N ARG A 146 -12.08 2.28 -2.06
CA ARG A 146 -11.31 1.07 -2.42
C ARG A 146 -10.14 0.83 -1.47
N GLN A 147 -9.35 1.86 -1.18
CA GLN A 147 -8.21 1.78 -0.26
C GLN A 147 -8.60 1.45 1.18
N SER A 148 -9.84 1.75 1.57
CA SER A 148 -10.36 1.44 2.91
C SER A 148 -10.90 0.03 3.03
N ASN A 149 -10.87 -0.78 1.97
CA ASN A 149 -11.30 -2.17 2.00
C ASN A 149 -10.43 -2.96 2.99
N PHE A 150 -11.07 -3.51 4.01
CA PHE A 150 -10.36 -4.27 5.05
C PHE A 150 -9.82 -5.60 4.55
N ASN A 151 -10.46 -6.16 3.50
CA ASN A 151 -10.11 -7.43 2.89
C ASN A 151 -9.32 -7.27 1.57
N ASP A 152 -8.70 -6.11 1.34
CA ASP A 152 -7.97 -5.78 0.11
C ASP A 152 -6.92 -6.84 -0.28
N ARG A 153 -6.26 -7.46 0.72
CA ARG A 153 -5.33 -8.57 0.48
C ARG A 153 -6.00 -9.78 -0.20
N ALA A 154 -7.17 -10.18 0.28
CA ALA A 154 -7.90 -11.32 -0.31
C ALA A 154 -8.35 -10.99 -1.73
N ASP A 155 -8.84 -9.78 -1.95
CA ASP A 155 -9.27 -9.31 -3.27
C ASP A 155 -8.08 -9.23 -4.23
N ALA A 156 -6.92 -8.73 -3.79
CA ALA A 156 -5.70 -8.70 -4.59
C ALA A 156 -5.24 -10.12 -5.00
N LEU A 157 -5.30 -11.10 -4.11
CA LEU A 157 -4.97 -12.48 -4.43
C LEU A 157 -5.95 -13.11 -5.44
N LEU A 158 -7.26 -12.81 -5.30
CA LEU A 158 -8.27 -13.26 -6.27
C LEU A 158 -8.02 -12.67 -7.67
N MET A 159 -7.58 -11.42 -7.76
CA MET A 159 -7.23 -10.80 -9.03
C MET A 159 -5.94 -11.39 -9.60
N ALA A 160 -4.95 -11.58 -8.74
CA ALA A 160 -3.64 -12.11 -9.12
C ALA A 160 -3.71 -13.55 -9.68
N VAL A 161 -4.75 -14.31 -9.37
CA VAL A 161 -4.94 -15.68 -9.88
C VAL A 161 -5.01 -15.76 -11.41
N THR A 162 -5.42 -14.66 -12.06
CA THR A 162 -5.48 -14.56 -13.53
C THR A 162 -4.15 -14.18 -14.17
N GLY A 163 -3.14 -13.89 -13.36
CA GLY A 163 -1.81 -13.48 -13.81
C GLY A 163 -0.92 -14.63 -14.27
N HIS A 164 0.29 -14.28 -14.65
CA HIS A 164 1.30 -15.23 -15.09
C HIS A 164 2.67 -14.90 -14.51
N VAL A 165 3.43 -15.95 -14.22
CA VAL A 165 4.79 -15.83 -13.74
C VAL A 165 5.71 -15.57 -14.93
N LEU A 166 6.34 -14.39 -14.96
CA LEU A 166 7.21 -13.96 -16.05
C LEU A 166 8.61 -14.59 -16.01
N GLY A 167 9.10 -14.89 -14.79
CA GLY A 167 10.47 -15.34 -14.56
C GLY A 167 10.93 -15.00 -13.16
N THR A 168 12.24 -14.81 -13.01
CA THR A 168 12.86 -14.35 -11.78
C THR A 168 13.60 -13.04 -11.99
N GLU A 169 13.59 -12.17 -10.96
CA GLU A 169 14.39 -10.95 -10.91
C GLU A 169 15.13 -10.83 -9.58
N LYS A 170 16.22 -10.05 -9.55
CA LYS A 170 16.90 -9.67 -8.31
C LYS A 170 16.23 -8.41 -7.74
N VAL A 171 15.85 -8.51 -6.46
CA VAL A 171 15.33 -7.39 -5.66
C VAL A 171 16.25 -7.25 -4.43
N GLY A 172 17.22 -6.35 -4.51
CA GLY A 172 18.26 -6.27 -3.51
C GLY A 172 19.04 -7.59 -3.39
N VAL A 173 19.00 -8.18 -2.21
CA VAL A 173 19.68 -9.48 -1.94
C VAL A 173 18.83 -10.69 -2.33
N HIS A 174 17.53 -10.50 -2.57
CA HIS A 174 16.57 -11.55 -2.87
C HIS A 174 16.56 -11.93 -4.35
N THR A 175 16.30 -13.21 -4.64
CA THR A 175 15.82 -13.66 -5.95
C THR A 175 14.33 -13.85 -5.84
N ALA A 176 13.54 -13.22 -6.72
CA ALA A 176 12.11 -13.23 -6.61
C ALA A 176 11.43 -13.70 -7.91
N TYR A 177 10.39 -14.53 -7.80
CA TYR A 177 9.48 -14.80 -8.90
C TYR A 177 8.62 -13.57 -9.16
N VAL A 178 8.47 -13.21 -10.44
CA VAL A 178 7.68 -12.04 -10.86
C VAL A 178 6.33 -12.51 -11.36
N LEU A 179 5.27 -12.24 -10.63
CA LEU A 179 3.88 -12.45 -11.04
C LEU A 179 3.32 -11.14 -11.59
N GLU A 180 2.90 -11.14 -12.86
CA GLU A 180 2.23 -10.02 -13.50
C GLU A 180 0.75 -10.30 -13.70
N PHE A 181 -0.10 -9.30 -13.44
CA PHE A 181 -1.55 -9.36 -13.67
C PHE A 181 -2.12 -7.97 -13.93
N SER A 182 -3.35 -7.92 -14.43
CA SER A 182 -4.04 -6.65 -14.74
C SER A 182 -5.35 -6.60 -13.96
N PRO A 183 -5.37 -5.93 -12.80
CA PRO A 183 -6.60 -5.81 -12.00
C PRO A 183 -7.67 -4.97 -12.68
N GLU A 184 -7.28 -4.01 -13.51
CA GLU A 184 -8.15 -3.15 -14.31
C GLU A 184 -7.55 -2.91 -15.71
N LYS A 185 -8.38 -2.49 -16.69
CA LYS A 185 -7.95 -2.31 -18.09
C LYS A 185 -6.78 -1.36 -18.32
N LYS A 186 -6.54 -0.42 -17.39
CA LYS A 186 -5.47 0.59 -17.49
C LYS A 186 -4.42 0.46 -16.39
N LEU A 187 -4.37 -0.68 -15.74
CA LEU A 187 -3.43 -0.94 -14.66
C LEU A 187 -2.74 -2.28 -14.87
N THR A 188 -1.42 -2.28 -14.84
CA THR A 188 -0.60 -3.49 -14.78
C THR A 188 0.11 -3.53 -13.44
N SER A 189 -0.01 -4.65 -12.75
CA SER A 189 0.57 -4.88 -11.43
C SER A 189 1.52 -6.05 -11.45
N LYS A 190 2.62 -5.94 -10.69
CA LYS A 190 3.57 -7.03 -10.47
C LYS A 190 3.77 -7.24 -8.99
N ILE A 191 3.87 -8.50 -8.60
CA ILE A 191 4.29 -8.90 -7.26
C ILE A 191 5.55 -9.75 -7.39
N TYR A 192 6.56 -9.42 -6.61
CA TYR A 192 7.86 -10.09 -6.57
C TYR A 192 7.93 -10.95 -5.31
N PHE A 193 7.74 -12.26 -5.47
CA PHE A 193 7.77 -13.21 -4.36
C PHE A 193 9.18 -13.80 -4.20
N ASP A 194 9.79 -13.59 -3.05
CA ASP A 194 11.10 -14.18 -2.74
C ASP A 194 11.04 -15.70 -2.89
N THR A 195 12.00 -16.25 -3.62
CA THR A 195 12.01 -17.69 -3.96
C THR A 195 12.20 -18.58 -2.74
N GLU A 196 12.87 -18.09 -1.70
CA GLU A 196 13.15 -18.82 -0.47
C GLU A 196 11.98 -18.73 0.51
N SER A 197 11.68 -17.53 0.98
CA SER A 197 10.66 -17.31 2.01
C SER A 197 9.22 -17.39 1.49
N GLY A 198 8.99 -17.03 0.21
CA GLY A 198 7.66 -16.94 -0.39
C GLY A 198 6.93 -15.62 -0.07
N PHE A 199 7.54 -14.72 0.70
CA PHE A 199 6.96 -13.40 0.94
C PHE A 199 7.18 -12.44 -0.22
N PRO A 200 6.25 -11.50 -0.47
CA PRO A 200 6.49 -10.38 -1.38
C PRO A 200 7.65 -9.52 -0.86
N VAL A 201 8.59 -9.19 -1.74
CA VAL A 201 9.71 -8.27 -1.42
C VAL A 201 9.60 -6.95 -2.19
N ARG A 202 8.75 -6.94 -3.24
CA ARG A 202 8.43 -5.75 -4.02
C ARG A 202 7.06 -5.89 -4.66
N THR A 203 6.36 -4.76 -4.83
CA THR A 203 5.22 -4.64 -5.73
C THR A 203 5.42 -3.45 -6.65
N ASP A 204 5.02 -3.60 -7.91
CA ASP A 204 5.02 -2.52 -8.90
C ASP A 204 3.63 -2.35 -9.46
N ASP A 205 3.18 -1.11 -9.52
CA ASP A 205 1.96 -0.73 -10.22
C ASP A 205 2.29 0.22 -11.37
N THR A 206 1.73 -0.04 -12.54
CA THR A 206 1.85 0.82 -13.70
C THR A 206 0.46 1.23 -14.17
N LEU A 207 0.12 2.50 -13.97
CA LEU A 207 -1.11 3.09 -14.46
C LEU A 207 -0.86 3.68 -15.86
N HIS A 208 -1.54 3.13 -16.86
CA HIS A 208 -1.43 3.57 -18.26
C HIS A 208 -2.41 4.73 -18.54
N ARG A 209 -1.91 5.91 -18.85
CA ARG A 209 -2.67 7.11 -19.19
C ARG A 209 -2.28 7.62 -20.59
N GLU A 210 -3.10 8.52 -21.13
CA GLU A 210 -2.84 9.14 -22.43
C GLU A 210 -1.56 10.00 -22.44
N ASP A 211 -1.19 10.58 -21.30
CA ASP A 211 0.00 11.41 -21.12
C ASP A 211 1.25 10.59 -20.68
N GLY A 212 1.15 9.27 -20.61
CA GLY A 212 2.24 8.35 -20.26
C GLY A 212 1.95 7.44 -19.08
N ASP A 213 2.92 6.59 -18.78
CA ASP A 213 2.83 5.61 -17.71
C ASP A 213 3.25 6.20 -16.36
N TYR A 214 2.47 5.89 -15.33
CA TYR A 214 2.77 6.24 -13.94
C TYR A 214 3.16 4.97 -13.19
N LYS A 215 4.38 4.95 -12.66
CA LYS A 215 4.92 3.80 -11.93
C LYS A 215 5.02 4.08 -10.45
N VAL A 216 4.61 3.10 -9.66
CA VAL A 216 4.75 3.07 -8.21
C VAL A 216 5.46 1.78 -7.84
N GLU A 217 6.48 1.86 -6.99
CA GLU A 217 7.20 0.70 -6.47
C GLU A 217 7.12 0.69 -4.95
N ASN A 218 6.80 -0.45 -4.37
CA ASN A 218 6.84 -0.66 -2.93
C ASN A 218 7.79 -1.81 -2.62
N TYR A 219 8.80 -1.56 -1.79
CA TYR A 219 9.74 -2.56 -1.29
C TYR A 219 9.32 -2.94 0.13
N LEU A 220 9.18 -4.25 0.36
CA LEU A 220 8.64 -4.81 1.59
C LEU A 220 9.69 -5.66 2.28
N ASP A 221 9.88 -5.46 3.57
CA ASP A 221 10.77 -6.31 4.37
C ASP A 221 10.39 -6.31 5.85
N ASP A 222 11.24 -6.92 6.69
CA ASP A 222 11.04 -7.05 8.13
C ASP A 222 9.68 -7.70 8.45
N TYR A 223 9.42 -8.88 7.86
CA TYR A 223 8.21 -9.64 8.11
C TYR A 223 8.21 -10.21 9.52
N ARG A 224 7.15 -9.92 10.27
CA ARG A 224 6.96 -10.38 11.65
C ARG A 224 5.58 -10.98 11.83
N GLU A 225 5.50 -12.01 12.65
CA GLU A 225 4.22 -12.61 13.04
C GLU A 225 3.50 -11.76 14.09
N VAL A 226 2.20 -11.54 13.85
CA VAL A 226 1.28 -10.92 14.81
C VAL A 226 -0.05 -11.66 14.72
N ASP A 227 -0.48 -12.26 15.84
CA ASP A 227 -1.74 -13.00 15.94
C ASP A 227 -1.89 -14.12 14.88
N GLY A 228 -0.79 -14.83 14.56
CA GLY A 228 -0.76 -15.91 13.57
C GLY A 228 -0.66 -15.47 12.12
N ALA A 229 -0.65 -14.18 11.83
CA ALA A 229 -0.45 -13.62 10.48
C ALA A 229 0.87 -12.86 10.38
N TYR A 230 1.47 -12.87 9.18
CA TYR A 230 2.72 -12.16 8.93
C TYR A 230 2.47 -10.83 8.23
N PHE A 231 3.13 -9.78 8.73
CA PHE A 231 3.06 -8.41 8.22
C PHE A 231 4.46 -7.87 7.95
N ALA A 232 4.62 -7.14 6.85
CA ALA A 232 5.83 -6.36 6.60
C ALA A 232 5.86 -5.16 7.57
N PHE A 233 6.89 -5.06 8.40
CA PHE A 233 7.07 -3.95 9.34
C PHE A 233 7.87 -2.79 8.74
N ARG A 234 8.50 -3.00 7.61
CA ARG A 234 9.15 -1.93 6.84
C ARG A 234 8.69 -1.95 5.40
N MET A 235 8.37 -0.76 4.91
CA MET A 235 8.06 -0.54 3.51
C MET A 235 8.69 0.74 3.03
N ARG A 236 9.35 0.67 1.87
CA ARG A 236 9.87 1.82 1.15
C ARG A 236 9.05 2.02 -0.12
N HIS A 237 8.47 3.19 -0.26
CA HIS A 237 7.66 3.60 -1.40
C HIS A 237 8.43 4.52 -2.32
N VAL A 238 8.28 4.32 -3.62
CA VAL A 238 8.89 5.14 -4.67
C VAL A 238 7.83 5.49 -5.71
N GLU A 239 7.55 6.79 -5.85
CA GLU A 239 6.66 7.32 -6.88
C GLU A 239 7.20 8.65 -7.42
N LYS A 240 7.50 8.74 -8.72
CA LYS A 240 7.92 10.00 -9.40
C LYS A 240 8.99 10.79 -8.64
N GLY A 241 9.98 10.12 -8.07
CA GLY A 241 11.04 10.75 -7.28
C GLY A 241 10.66 11.08 -5.84
N ASN A 242 9.40 10.90 -5.44
CA ASN A 242 9.02 10.90 -4.04
C ASN A 242 9.36 9.55 -3.43
N VAL A 243 10.22 9.55 -2.44
CA VAL A 243 10.63 8.34 -1.74
C VAL A 243 10.40 8.52 -0.25
N PHE A 244 9.74 7.56 0.35
CA PHE A 244 9.59 7.51 1.80
C PHE A 244 9.63 6.08 2.33
N THR A 245 9.90 5.98 3.62
CA THR A 245 9.87 4.70 4.35
C THR A 245 8.83 4.78 5.46
N LEU A 246 7.95 3.79 5.52
CA LEU A 246 7.08 3.51 6.65
C LEU A 246 7.72 2.38 7.47
N ARG A 247 7.89 2.61 8.77
CA ARG A 247 8.32 1.59 9.75
C ARG A 247 7.22 1.41 10.76
N LEU A 248 6.59 0.23 10.78
CA LEU A 248 5.62 -0.10 11.81
C LEU A 248 6.33 -0.46 13.11
N THR A 249 5.79 0.02 14.21
CA THR A 249 6.27 -0.29 15.57
C THR A 249 5.27 -1.16 16.32
N GLN A 250 4.00 -1.16 15.89
CA GLN A 250 2.94 -1.95 16.50
C GLN A 250 1.85 -2.28 15.49
N ILE A 251 1.36 -3.52 15.57
CA ILE A 251 0.13 -4.00 14.93
C ILE A 251 -0.72 -4.65 16.01
N LYS A 252 -2.01 -4.39 16.03
CA LYS A 252 -3.01 -5.08 16.85
C LYS A 252 -4.20 -5.44 15.98
N ASN A 253 -4.43 -6.72 15.77
CA ASN A 253 -5.64 -7.20 15.12
C ASN A 253 -6.78 -7.30 16.13
N ASN A 254 -8.01 -7.20 15.64
CA ASN A 254 -9.23 -7.20 16.44
C ASN A 254 -9.17 -6.17 17.60
N ALA A 255 -8.45 -5.06 17.37
CA ALA A 255 -8.38 -3.96 18.32
C ALA A 255 -9.78 -3.33 18.51
N PRO A 256 -10.11 -2.85 19.71
CA PRO A 256 -11.37 -2.12 19.94
C PRO A 256 -11.32 -0.79 19.16
N VAL A 257 -12.00 -0.75 18.01
CA VAL A 257 -12.12 0.44 17.15
C VAL A 257 -13.58 0.89 17.21
N ASP A 258 -13.80 2.06 17.82
CA ASP A 258 -15.14 2.64 17.94
C ASP A 258 -15.60 3.26 16.62
N ASP A 259 -16.86 3.08 16.27
CA ASP A 259 -17.44 3.61 15.02
C ASP A 259 -17.50 5.15 15.01
N SER A 260 -17.51 5.78 16.17
CA SER A 260 -17.45 7.25 16.29
C SER A 260 -16.19 7.85 15.71
N MET A 261 -15.08 7.08 15.66
CA MET A 261 -13.83 7.52 15.05
C MET A 261 -13.94 7.82 13.54
N PHE A 262 -14.95 7.25 12.89
CA PHE A 262 -15.19 7.40 11.45
C PHE A 262 -16.36 8.37 11.14
N LEU A 263 -16.91 9.03 12.16
CA LEU A 263 -17.94 10.04 11.97
C LEU A 263 -17.32 11.37 11.55
N LYS A 264 -17.89 11.97 10.52
CA LYS A 264 -17.51 13.32 10.15
C LYS A 264 -17.94 14.29 11.26
N PRO A 265 -17.05 15.14 11.78
CA PRO A 265 -17.43 16.16 12.72
C PRO A 265 -18.57 17.03 12.16
N ALA A 266 -19.54 17.37 13.00
CA ALA A 266 -20.52 18.40 12.62
C ALA A 266 -19.76 19.69 12.31
N SER A 267 -20.05 20.31 11.17
CA SER A 267 -19.48 21.62 10.85
C SER A 267 -19.79 22.56 12.01
N ALA A 268 -18.76 23.21 12.55
CA ALA A 268 -18.95 24.25 13.54
C ALA A 268 -19.97 25.25 12.95
N PRO A 269 -20.94 25.73 13.73
CA PRO A 269 -21.83 26.78 13.26
C PRO A 269 -20.97 27.98 12.86
N LYS A 270 -21.24 28.50 11.65
CA LYS A 270 -20.58 29.70 11.10
C LYS A 270 -20.81 30.91 11.98
#